data_3ca25da92f9587a4dc761bc745b169f0
#
_entry.id   3ca25da92f9587a4dc761bc745b169f0
#
_cell.length_a   1.000
_cell.length_b   1.000
_cell.length_c   1.000
_cell.angle_alpha   90.00
_cell.angle_beta   90.00
_cell.angle_gamma   90.00
#
_symmetry.space_group_name_H-M   'P 1'
#
loop_
_entity.id
_entity.type
_entity.pdbx_description
1 polymer ?
#
loop_
_entity_poly.entity_id
_entity_poly.type
_entity_poly.pdbx_seq_one_letter_code
_entity_poly.pdbx_strand_id
1 'polypeptide(L)'
;SEMCIRDSIYTYPLHMALKFNTPLLVYGENVSYEYGGNGAVETYSAKDQISNGVGAGIPTGDLLGDGVTLKDLNFFEPPALEDINSLDPIYMSYFVEWNSFKNYEIAKRYGFHDLTHEWNRTHHVEQMDQVDSRAYLVHSWMKYPKFGHASATDYAARMVRYGMITRD
;
A
#
# COMPACT_ATOMS: atom_id res chain seq x y z
N SER A 1 -1.19 -7.59 -14.68
CA SER A 1 -2.39 -7.16 -13.97
C SER A 1 -1.99 -6.43 -12.68
N GLU A 2 -2.91 -5.68 -12.10
CA GLU A 2 -2.68 -4.88 -10.88
C GLU A 2 -2.26 -5.75 -9.67
N MET A 3 -2.75 -6.97 -9.59
CA MET A 3 -2.34 -7.94 -8.56
C MET A 3 -0.85 -8.28 -8.65
N CYS A 4 -0.34 -8.52 -9.85
CA CYS A 4 1.08 -8.82 -10.05
C CYS A 4 2.00 -7.69 -9.59
N ILE A 5 1.63 -6.44 -9.82
CA ILE A 5 2.42 -5.28 -9.38
C ILE A 5 2.47 -5.22 -7.86
N ARG A 6 1.35 -5.45 -7.17
CA ARG A 6 1.30 -5.43 -5.71
C ARG A 6 2.14 -6.53 -5.08
N ASP A 7 2.08 -7.75 -5.62
CA ASP A 7 2.90 -8.85 -5.12
C ASP A 7 4.39 -8.55 -5.25
N SER A 8 4.82 -8.00 -6.39
CA SER A 8 6.20 -7.59 -6.59
C SER A 8 6.67 -6.50 -5.63
N ILE A 9 5.81 -5.57 -5.25
CA ILE A 9 6.14 -4.50 -4.29
C ILE A 9 6.50 -5.08 -2.93
N TYR A 10 5.89 -6.18 -2.53
CA TYR A 10 6.19 -6.82 -1.23
C TYR A 10 7.30 -7.85 -1.30
N THR A 11 7.40 -8.62 -2.39
CA THR A 11 8.38 -9.71 -2.50
C THR A 11 9.76 -9.24 -2.95
N TYR A 12 9.83 -8.30 -3.89
CA TYR A 12 11.10 -7.80 -4.42
C TYR A 12 12.03 -7.21 -3.35
N PRO A 13 11.56 -6.36 -2.42
CA PRO A 13 12.40 -5.85 -1.34
C PRO A 13 13.00 -6.94 -0.46
N LEU A 14 12.29 -8.06 -0.24
CA LEU A 14 12.81 -9.19 0.53
C LEU A 14 13.98 -9.86 -0.19
N HIS A 15 13.84 -10.12 -1.50
CA HIS A 15 14.94 -10.64 -2.30
C HIS A 15 16.16 -9.74 -2.28
N MET A 16 15.94 -8.41 -2.35
CA MET A 16 17.04 -7.45 -2.29
C MET A 16 17.69 -7.40 -0.91
N ALA A 17 16.89 -7.42 0.15
CA ALA A 17 17.38 -7.45 1.52
C ALA A 17 18.28 -8.68 1.76
N LEU A 18 17.86 -9.86 1.32
CA LEU A 18 18.67 -11.09 1.39
C LEU A 18 19.92 -10.98 0.55
N LYS A 19 19.79 -10.54 -0.71
CA LYS A 19 20.92 -10.42 -1.64
C LYS A 19 22.02 -9.50 -1.13
N PHE A 20 21.66 -8.40 -0.49
CA PHE A 20 22.58 -7.41 0.04
C PHE A 20 22.91 -7.60 1.52
N ASN A 21 22.41 -8.67 2.12
CA ASN A 21 22.59 -8.95 3.56
C ASN A 21 22.18 -7.75 4.44
N THR A 22 21.03 -7.17 4.13
CA THR A 22 20.46 -6.04 4.85
C THR A 22 19.27 -6.55 5.69
N PRO A 23 19.46 -6.89 6.95
CA PRO A 23 18.43 -7.57 7.73
C PRO A 23 17.22 -6.69 8.04
N LEU A 24 17.42 -5.38 8.18
CA LEU A 24 16.34 -4.45 8.49
C LEU A 24 15.66 -3.96 7.21
N LEU A 25 14.35 -4.18 7.13
CA LEU A 25 13.50 -3.69 6.07
C LEU A 25 12.38 -2.83 6.68
N VAL A 26 12.29 -1.56 6.29
CA VAL A 26 11.32 -0.61 6.84
C VAL A 26 10.21 -0.35 5.84
N TYR A 27 8.99 -0.73 6.18
CA TYR A 27 7.79 -0.37 5.42
C TYR A 27 7.22 0.94 5.94
N GLY A 28 7.04 1.92 5.05
CA GLY A 28 6.35 3.17 5.33
C GLY A 28 4.84 2.97 5.37
N GLU A 29 4.34 2.09 4.52
CA GLU A 29 2.93 1.76 4.40
C GLU A 29 2.53 0.68 5.41
N ASN A 30 1.33 0.82 5.96
CA ASN A 30 0.73 -0.19 6.82
C ASN A 30 -0.66 -0.53 6.30
N VAL A 31 -0.79 -1.73 5.76
CA VAL A 31 -2.03 -2.23 5.13
C VAL A 31 -3.23 -2.12 6.06
N SER A 32 -3.07 -2.37 7.33
CA SER A 32 -4.15 -2.31 8.32
C SER A 32 -4.67 -0.88 8.54
N TYR A 33 -3.80 0.13 8.44
CA TYR A 33 -4.22 1.52 8.52
C TYR A 33 -4.84 2.04 7.22
N GLU A 34 -4.40 1.53 6.08
CA GLU A 34 -4.84 2.02 4.78
C GLU A 34 -6.12 1.36 4.30
N TYR A 35 -6.21 0.05 4.44
CA TYR A 35 -7.33 -0.74 3.91
C TYR A 35 -8.29 -1.24 4.99
N GLY A 36 -7.89 -1.16 6.25
CA GLY A 36 -8.60 -1.79 7.35
C GLY A 36 -8.45 -3.32 7.33
N GLY A 37 -9.09 -3.99 8.24
CA GLY A 37 -9.05 -5.45 8.35
C GLY A 37 -9.11 -5.91 9.81
N ASN A 38 -9.09 -7.22 10.02
CA ASN A 38 -9.19 -7.83 11.35
C ASN A 38 -7.89 -7.80 12.16
N GLY A 39 -6.81 -7.29 11.58
CA GLY A 39 -5.51 -7.18 12.25
C GLY A 39 -5.34 -5.80 12.87
N ALA A 40 -5.71 -5.64 14.13
CA ALA A 40 -5.05 -4.62 14.93
C ALA A 40 -3.56 -4.96 14.91
N VAL A 41 -2.74 -4.09 14.31
CA VAL A 41 -1.30 -4.31 14.28
C VAL A 41 -0.76 -3.95 15.66
N GLU A 42 -0.77 -4.93 16.55
CA GLU A 42 -0.25 -4.81 17.92
C GLU A 42 1.28 -4.99 17.95
N THR A 43 1.88 -5.32 16.83
CA THR A 43 3.31 -5.61 16.73
C THR A 43 3.98 -4.71 15.69
N TYR A 44 5.25 -4.41 15.92
CA TYR A 44 6.09 -3.69 14.96
C TYR A 44 6.47 -4.53 13.74
N SER A 45 6.36 -5.85 13.83
CA SER A 45 6.81 -6.78 12.79
C SER A 45 5.87 -6.76 11.58
N ALA A 46 6.44 -6.61 10.41
CA ALA A 46 5.75 -6.69 9.13
C ALA A 46 5.84 -8.10 8.50
N LYS A 47 6.24 -9.13 9.26
CA LYS A 47 6.37 -10.51 8.74
C LYS A 47 5.04 -11.07 8.25
N ASP A 48 3.94 -10.72 8.90
CA ASP A 48 2.60 -11.18 8.51
C ASP A 48 2.18 -10.64 7.13
N GLN A 49 2.73 -9.51 6.70
CA GLN A 49 2.43 -8.94 5.40
C GLN A 49 2.93 -9.81 4.25
N ILE A 50 3.97 -10.58 4.48
CA ILE A 50 4.58 -11.49 3.50
C ILE A 50 3.60 -12.62 3.14
N SER A 51 2.84 -13.08 4.12
CA SER A 51 1.83 -14.14 3.95
C SER A 51 0.43 -13.63 3.60
N ASN A 52 0.20 -12.32 3.75
CA ASN A 52 -1.09 -11.68 3.48
C ASN A 52 -1.11 -10.88 2.16
N GLY A 53 -0.11 -11.04 1.30
CA GLY A 53 -0.06 -10.42 -0.02
C GLY A 53 -1.32 -10.76 -0.82
N VAL A 54 -1.76 -9.83 -1.66
CA VAL A 54 -3.01 -9.94 -2.45
C VAL A 54 -2.99 -11.15 -3.38
N GLY A 55 -1.79 -11.64 -3.75
CA GLY A 55 -1.57 -12.83 -4.56
C GLY A 55 -1.29 -14.12 -3.78
N ALA A 56 -1.30 -14.09 -2.45
CA ALA A 56 -0.93 -15.22 -1.59
C ALA A 56 -1.76 -16.52 -1.78
N GLY A 57 -2.74 -16.50 -2.65
CA GLY A 57 -3.57 -17.67 -2.99
C GLY A 57 -3.42 -18.18 -4.42
N ILE A 58 -2.62 -17.56 -5.26
CA ILE A 58 -2.44 -17.99 -6.66
C ILE A 58 -1.07 -18.67 -6.79
N PRO A 59 -1.03 -20.00 -7.01
CA PRO A 59 0.24 -20.67 -7.27
C PRO A 59 0.94 -20.04 -8.48
N THR A 60 2.23 -19.77 -8.36
CA THR A 60 3.04 -19.15 -9.43
C THR A 60 2.97 -19.95 -10.73
N GLY A 61 2.81 -21.28 -10.60
CA GLY A 61 2.61 -22.18 -11.75
C GLY A 61 1.38 -21.88 -12.60
N ASP A 62 0.31 -21.33 -12.00
CA ASP A 62 -0.93 -21.00 -12.71
C ASP A 62 -0.81 -19.71 -13.55
N LEU A 63 0.26 -18.96 -13.34
CA LEU A 63 0.58 -17.75 -14.11
C LEU A 63 1.46 -18.02 -15.33
N LEU A 64 1.95 -19.26 -15.48
CA LEU A 64 2.79 -19.65 -16.62
C LEU A 64 1.91 -19.82 -17.88
N GLY A 65 2.41 -19.35 -19.00
CA GLY A 65 1.75 -19.42 -20.29
C GLY A 65 1.64 -18.06 -20.98
N ASP A 66 1.14 -18.05 -22.19
CA ASP A 66 0.94 -16.81 -22.99
C ASP A 66 2.17 -15.87 -23.04
N GLY A 67 3.39 -16.47 -23.06
CA GLY A 67 4.65 -15.75 -23.09
C GLY A 67 5.24 -15.42 -21.71
N VAL A 68 4.54 -15.74 -20.62
CA VAL A 68 5.08 -15.60 -19.25
C VAL A 68 5.91 -16.81 -18.88
N THR A 69 7.15 -16.58 -18.46
CA THR A 69 8.12 -17.61 -18.07
C THR A 69 8.44 -17.56 -16.58
N LEU A 70 9.04 -18.64 -16.05
CA LEU A 70 9.52 -18.66 -14.66
C LEU A 70 10.49 -17.49 -14.36
N LYS A 71 11.25 -17.05 -15.36
CA LYS A 71 12.17 -15.90 -15.20
C LYS A 71 11.40 -14.61 -14.93
N ASP A 72 10.26 -14.44 -15.57
CA ASP A 72 9.41 -13.25 -15.40
C ASP A 72 8.73 -13.27 -14.03
N LEU A 73 8.51 -14.46 -13.46
CA LEU A 73 7.86 -14.66 -12.17
C LEU A 73 8.82 -14.75 -10.98
N ASN A 74 10.13 -14.68 -11.23
CA ASN A 74 11.15 -14.89 -10.19
C ASN A 74 11.05 -13.94 -8.98
N PHE A 75 10.46 -12.77 -9.16
CA PHE A 75 10.26 -11.78 -8.08
C PHE A 75 8.84 -11.74 -7.52
N PHE A 76 7.95 -12.59 -8.02
CA PHE A 76 6.60 -12.75 -7.49
C PHE A 76 6.54 -13.75 -6.36
N GLU A 77 7.40 -14.75 -6.41
CA GLU A 77 7.47 -15.77 -5.39
C GLU A 77 8.27 -15.25 -4.20
N PRO A 78 7.70 -15.25 -2.98
CA PRO A 78 8.47 -14.82 -1.81
C PRO A 78 9.65 -15.76 -1.59
N PRO A 79 10.76 -15.27 -1.02
CA PRO A 79 11.86 -16.13 -0.58
C PRO A 79 11.36 -17.22 0.39
N ALA A 80 12.16 -18.27 0.57
CA ALA A 80 11.84 -19.32 1.52
C ALA A 80 11.63 -18.76 2.95
N LEU A 81 10.70 -19.33 3.70
CA LEU A 81 10.40 -18.86 5.06
C LEU A 81 11.62 -18.85 5.97
N GLU A 82 12.52 -19.82 5.82
CA GLU A 82 13.77 -19.89 6.57
C GLU A 82 14.69 -18.69 6.28
N ASP A 83 14.74 -18.23 5.04
CA ASP A 83 15.52 -17.05 4.64
C ASP A 83 14.86 -15.76 5.17
N ILE A 84 13.53 -15.67 5.08
CA ILE A 84 12.75 -14.54 5.59
C ILE A 84 12.92 -14.39 7.12
N ASN A 85 13.09 -15.50 7.85
CA ASN A 85 13.30 -15.46 9.29
C ASN A 85 14.59 -14.72 9.69
N SER A 86 15.57 -14.63 8.79
CA SER A 86 16.79 -13.86 9.00
C SER A 86 16.59 -12.35 8.85
N LEU A 87 15.48 -11.92 8.26
CA LEU A 87 15.12 -10.52 8.09
C LEU A 87 14.25 -10.01 9.24
N ASP A 88 14.34 -8.71 9.50
CA ASP A 88 13.49 -7.99 10.45
C ASP A 88 12.71 -6.89 9.72
N PRO A 89 11.63 -7.26 8.99
CA PRO A 89 10.75 -6.29 8.37
C PRO A 89 9.87 -5.63 9.44
N ILE A 90 9.85 -4.29 9.44
CA ILE A 90 9.11 -3.51 10.43
C ILE A 90 8.17 -2.51 9.76
N TYR A 91 7.08 -2.16 10.46
CA TYR A 91 6.22 -1.04 10.10
C TYR A 91 6.69 0.24 10.77
N MET A 92 7.04 1.25 9.98
CA MET A 92 7.40 2.56 10.51
C MET A 92 6.26 3.20 11.30
N SER A 93 5.03 2.92 10.91
CA SER A 93 3.81 3.40 11.58
C SER A 93 3.63 2.92 13.01
N TYR A 94 4.36 1.88 13.44
CA TYR A 94 4.39 1.46 14.84
C TYR A 94 5.18 2.43 15.73
N PHE A 95 6.24 3.02 15.18
CA PHE A 95 7.14 3.92 15.91
C PHE A 95 6.76 5.39 15.75
N VAL A 96 6.15 5.73 14.62
CA VAL A 96 5.74 7.09 14.27
C VAL A 96 4.28 7.08 13.86
N GLU A 97 3.49 7.98 14.42
CA GLU A 97 2.07 8.11 14.08
C GLU A 97 1.89 8.28 12.57
N TRP A 98 1.24 7.31 11.93
CA TRP A 98 0.90 7.39 10.53
C TRP A 98 -0.34 8.26 10.33
N ASN A 99 -0.14 9.45 9.76
CA ASN A 99 -1.22 10.36 9.43
C ASN A 99 -0.98 10.93 8.04
N SER A 100 -1.75 10.48 7.06
CA SER A 100 -1.59 10.87 5.65
C SER A 100 -1.74 12.37 5.42
N PHE A 101 -2.56 13.05 6.21
CA PHE A 101 -2.72 14.52 6.10
C PHE A 101 -1.50 15.26 6.63
N LYS A 102 -0.94 14.85 7.77
CA LYS A 102 0.32 15.40 8.27
C LYS A 102 1.48 15.12 7.31
N ASN A 103 1.53 13.91 6.77
CA ASN A 103 2.54 13.52 5.77
C ASN A 103 2.44 14.38 4.52
N TYR A 104 1.23 14.67 4.04
CA TYR A 104 1.00 15.58 2.92
C TYR A 104 1.51 16.99 3.18
N GLU A 105 1.20 17.57 4.34
CA GLU A 105 1.70 18.89 4.71
C GLU A 105 3.24 18.96 4.81
N ILE A 106 3.85 17.88 5.27
CA ILE A 106 5.32 17.77 5.28
C ILE A 106 5.84 17.66 3.85
N ALA A 107 5.28 16.77 3.03
CA ALA A 107 5.72 16.55 1.66
C ALA A 107 5.66 17.83 0.81
N LYS A 108 4.62 18.65 0.99
CA LYS A 108 4.49 19.97 0.34
C LYS A 108 5.68 20.90 0.63
N ARG A 109 6.21 20.88 1.86
CA ARG A 109 7.38 21.70 2.22
C ARG A 109 8.65 21.26 1.48
N TYR A 110 8.68 20.02 1.01
CA TYR A 110 9.79 19.44 0.24
C TYR A 110 9.53 19.37 -1.26
N GLY A 111 8.52 20.09 -1.74
CA GLY A 111 8.26 20.23 -3.19
C GLY A 111 7.28 19.21 -3.77
N PHE A 112 6.52 18.51 -2.95
CA PHE A 112 5.43 17.68 -3.45
C PHE A 112 4.34 18.55 -4.08
N HIS A 113 3.90 18.18 -5.27
CA HIS A 113 2.80 18.80 -5.99
C HIS A 113 1.64 17.83 -6.13
N ASP A 114 0.48 18.25 -5.67
CA ASP A 114 -0.77 17.56 -5.87
C ASP A 114 -1.40 17.90 -7.24
N LEU A 115 -2.57 17.35 -7.52
CA LEU A 115 -3.29 17.59 -8.77
C LEU A 115 -4.29 18.75 -8.70
N THR A 116 -4.21 19.63 -7.72
CA THR A 116 -5.12 20.78 -7.60
C THR A 116 -4.97 21.77 -8.75
N HIS A 117 -3.85 21.77 -9.46
CA HIS A 117 -3.62 22.55 -10.66
C HIS A 117 -4.38 22.01 -11.89
N GLU A 118 -4.79 20.75 -11.93
CA GLU A 118 -5.52 20.18 -13.05
C GLU A 118 -7.02 20.54 -13.03
N TRP A 119 -7.58 20.65 -11.83
CA TRP A 119 -8.96 21.06 -11.59
C TRP A 119 -9.16 21.46 -10.14
N ASN A 120 -10.19 22.26 -9.89
CA ASN A 120 -10.45 22.78 -8.55
C ASN A 120 -10.89 21.68 -7.60
N ARG A 121 -10.03 21.32 -6.67
CA ARG A 121 -10.26 20.34 -5.59
C ARG A 121 -10.51 20.99 -4.22
N THR A 122 -10.74 22.27 -4.17
CA THR A 122 -10.78 23.06 -2.91
C THR A 122 -11.83 22.55 -1.91
N HIS A 123 -12.93 22.01 -2.43
CA HIS A 123 -14.02 21.45 -1.61
C HIS A 123 -14.03 19.91 -1.58
N HIS A 124 -13.01 19.28 -2.11
CA HIS A 124 -12.89 17.82 -2.12
C HIS A 124 -11.93 17.37 -1.03
N VAL A 125 -12.26 16.28 -0.36
CA VAL A 125 -11.37 15.66 0.63
C VAL A 125 -10.19 14.93 -0.02
N GLU A 126 -10.29 14.65 -1.33
CA GLU A 126 -9.30 13.92 -2.13
C GLU A 126 -8.33 14.88 -2.83
N GLN A 127 -7.57 15.66 -2.07
CA GLN A 127 -6.64 16.61 -2.67
C GLN A 127 -5.30 16.00 -3.06
N MET A 128 -4.84 15.01 -2.32
CA MET A 128 -3.47 14.51 -2.36
C MET A 128 -3.34 13.07 -2.82
N ASP A 129 -4.45 12.35 -2.97
CA ASP A 129 -4.42 10.93 -3.27
C ASP A 129 -4.30 10.65 -4.76
N GLN A 130 -3.58 9.56 -5.10
CA GLN A 130 -3.55 9.00 -6.44
C GLN A 130 -3.12 9.98 -7.52
N VAL A 131 -2.01 10.65 -7.26
CA VAL A 131 -1.43 11.66 -8.15
C VAL A 131 -0.63 11.06 -9.32
N ASP A 132 -0.37 9.78 -9.30
CA ASP A 132 0.47 9.05 -10.24
C ASP A 132 -0.28 8.61 -11.51
N SER A 133 -1.60 8.50 -11.48
CA SER A 133 -2.37 8.03 -12.63
C SER A 133 -3.78 8.61 -12.71
N ARG A 134 -4.13 9.17 -13.86
CA ARG A 134 -5.51 9.61 -14.17
C ARG A 134 -6.50 8.43 -14.21
N ALA A 135 -6.03 7.24 -14.57
CA ALA A 135 -6.85 6.04 -14.59
C ALA A 135 -7.40 5.69 -13.20
N TYR A 136 -6.74 6.15 -12.14
CA TYR A 136 -7.19 5.93 -10.78
C TYR A 136 -8.51 6.66 -10.46
N LEU A 137 -8.79 7.77 -11.10
CA LEU A 137 -10.08 8.44 -10.98
C LEU A 137 -11.23 7.55 -11.49
N VAL A 138 -10.99 6.82 -12.58
CA VAL A 138 -11.94 5.83 -13.12
C VAL A 138 -12.11 4.68 -12.15
N HIS A 139 -11.02 4.17 -11.57
CA HIS A 139 -11.07 3.14 -10.54
C HIS A 139 -11.91 3.57 -9.33
N SER A 140 -11.67 4.76 -8.81
CA SER A 140 -12.41 5.31 -7.68
C SER A 140 -13.90 5.51 -8.00
N TRP A 141 -14.21 5.95 -9.22
CA TRP A 141 -15.59 6.07 -9.69
C TRP A 141 -16.28 4.71 -9.80
N MET A 142 -15.61 3.69 -10.35
CA MET A 142 -16.15 2.33 -10.44
C MET A 142 -16.30 1.64 -9.08
N LYS A 143 -15.51 2.03 -8.09
CA LYS A 143 -15.62 1.53 -6.73
C LYS A 143 -16.98 1.85 -6.10
N TYR A 144 -17.52 3.03 -6.40
CA TYR A 144 -18.79 3.48 -5.82
C TYR A 144 -19.99 2.55 -6.18
N PRO A 145 -20.28 2.24 -7.46
CA PRO A 145 -21.39 1.35 -7.79
C PRO A 145 -21.16 -0.09 -7.31
N LYS A 146 -19.90 -0.51 -7.12
CA LYS A 146 -19.58 -1.87 -6.67
C LYS A 146 -19.73 -2.05 -5.17
N PHE A 147 -19.32 -1.06 -4.37
CA PHE A 147 -19.21 -1.18 -2.92
C PHE A 147 -20.12 -0.21 -2.15
N GLY A 148 -20.78 0.73 -2.82
CA GLY A 148 -21.61 1.75 -2.19
C GLY A 148 -20.83 2.89 -1.53
N HIS A 149 -19.50 2.92 -1.66
CA HIS A 149 -18.63 3.98 -1.18
C HIS A 149 -17.43 4.15 -2.10
N ALA A 150 -16.78 5.28 -1.99
CA ALA A 150 -15.57 5.61 -2.77
C ALA A 150 -14.56 6.32 -1.88
N SER A 151 -13.45 6.76 -2.48
CA SER A 151 -12.32 7.39 -1.78
C SER A 151 -12.75 8.55 -0.87
N ALA A 152 -13.70 9.38 -1.29
CA ALA A 152 -14.21 10.48 -0.46
C ALA A 152 -14.75 10.00 0.90
N THR A 153 -15.48 8.86 0.92
CA THR A 153 -15.96 8.26 2.16
C THR A 153 -14.81 7.75 3.03
N ASP A 154 -13.83 7.10 2.41
CA ASP A 154 -12.66 6.58 3.11
C ASP A 154 -11.85 7.72 3.74
N TYR A 155 -11.67 8.84 3.01
CA TYR A 155 -11.00 10.05 3.52
C TYR A 155 -11.77 10.70 4.66
N ALA A 156 -13.06 10.91 4.51
CA ALA A 156 -13.89 11.48 5.55
C ALA A 156 -13.84 10.63 6.82
N ALA A 157 -13.89 9.30 6.69
CA ALA A 157 -13.76 8.39 7.82
C ALA A 157 -12.40 8.50 8.52
N ARG A 158 -11.30 8.68 7.76
CA ARG A 158 -9.96 8.94 8.33
C ARG A 158 -9.93 10.28 9.04
N MET A 159 -10.46 11.34 8.45
CA MET A 159 -10.51 12.68 9.04
C MET A 159 -11.28 12.68 10.36
N VAL A 160 -12.40 11.95 10.45
CA VAL A 160 -13.14 11.76 11.71
C VAL A 160 -12.27 11.05 12.74
N ARG A 161 -11.59 9.97 12.37
CA ARG A 161 -10.67 9.24 13.28
C ARG A 161 -9.52 10.10 13.79
N TYR A 162 -9.03 11.03 12.97
CA TYR A 162 -7.98 11.98 13.35
C TYR A 162 -8.53 13.22 14.08
N GLY A 163 -9.83 13.33 14.32
CA GLY A 163 -10.45 14.48 14.96
C GLY A 163 -10.41 15.76 14.14
N MET A 164 -10.23 15.67 12.83
CA MET A 164 -10.16 16.82 11.91
C MET A 164 -11.55 17.36 11.55
N ILE A 165 -12.53 16.50 11.52
CA ILE A 165 -13.95 16.82 11.29
C ILE A 165 -14.83 16.00 12.23
N THR A 166 -16.06 16.45 12.46
CA THR A 166 -17.10 15.69 13.17
C THR A 166 -17.82 14.76 12.20
N ARG A 167 -18.55 13.81 12.74
CA ARG A 167 -19.33 12.88 11.95
C ARG A 167 -20.62 13.51 11.41
N ASP A 168 -21.11 14.54 12.08
CA ASP A 168 -22.36 15.26 11.79
C ASP A 168 -22.11 16.45 10.89
#